data_22c245811a649d0b635cf581f44f4274
#
_entry.id   22c245811a649d0b635cf581f44f4274
#
_cell.length_a   1.000
_cell.length_b   1.000
_cell.length_c   1.000
_cell.angle_alpha   90.00
_cell.angle_beta   90.00
_cell.angle_gamma   90.00
#
_symmetry.space_group_name_H-M   'P 1'
#
loop_
_entity.id
_entity.type
_entity.pdbx_description
1 polymer ?
#
loop_
_entity_poly.entity_id
_entity_poly.type
_entity_poly.pdbx_seq_one_letter_code
_entity_poly.pdbx_strand_id
1 'polypeptide(L)'
;MKIDELPRKAVLGYLELSRLPLTATERVLRKTEGTWAPTIAVDRLQARVKELAGTALRDDALVADARLQNAALDERLRAVEEEARAEQIRDTADERLNAERAAATAAERQVKARAEQREQAVEQAAEAK
;
A
#
# COMPACT_ATOMS: atom_id res chain seq x y z
N MET A 1 39.86 25.46 6.55
CA MET A 1 39.11 24.30 6.06
C MET A 1 39.25 23.21 7.12
N LYS A 2 38.17 22.89 7.84
CA LYS A 2 38.23 21.87 8.92
C LYS A 2 38.31 20.51 8.27
N ILE A 3 39.36 19.76 8.55
CA ILE A 3 39.64 18.41 8.01
C ILE A 3 38.50 17.42 8.33
N ASP A 4 37.76 17.68 9.41
CA ASP A 4 36.66 16.85 9.89
C ASP A 4 35.40 16.86 9.02
N GLU A 5 35.22 17.88 8.15
CA GLU A 5 34.05 17.97 7.25
C GLU A 5 34.19 17.18 5.94
N LEU A 6 35.42 16.89 5.52
CA LEU A 6 35.70 16.18 4.27
C LEU A 6 35.15 14.74 4.25
N PRO A 7 35.35 13.89 5.27
CA PRO A 7 34.83 12.53 5.27
C PRO A 7 33.31 12.49 5.34
N ARG A 8 32.67 13.43 6.05
CA ARG A 8 31.21 13.54 6.13
C ARG A 8 30.59 13.88 4.77
N LYS A 9 31.14 14.88 4.07
CA LYS A 9 30.65 15.28 2.74
C LYS A 9 30.84 14.16 1.71
N ALA A 10 31.92 13.39 1.78
CA ALA A 10 32.19 12.27 0.92
C ALA A 10 31.16 11.13 1.13
N VAL A 11 30.84 10.80 2.37
CA VAL A 11 29.83 9.79 2.71
C VAL A 11 28.44 10.22 2.21
N LEU A 12 28.04 11.45 2.44
CA LEU A 12 26.74 11.97 2.01
C LEU A 12 26.63 11.99 0.48
N GLY A 13 27.66 12.46 -0.23
CA GLY A 13 27.69 12.48 -1.68
C GLY A 13 27.64 11.09 -2.32
N TYR A 14 28.32 10.11 -1.75
CA TYR A 14 28.26 8.73 -2.20
C TYR A 14 26.85 8.12 -2.03
N LEU A 15 26.20 8.38 -0.89
CA LEU A 15 24.86 7.89 -0.62
C LEU A 15 23.80 8.50 -1.54
N GLU A 16 23.92 9.78 -1.90
CA GLU A 16 23.02 10.42 -2.87
C GLU A 16 23.21 9.88 -4.28
N LEU A 17 24.44 9.67 -4.72
CA LEU A 17 24.74 9.10 -6.05
C LEU A 17 24.20 7.69 -6.24
N SER A 18 24.23 6.86 -5.20
CA SER A 18 23.74 5.47 -5.26
C SER A 18 22.21 5.37 -5.43
N ARG A 19 21.48 6.46 -5.16
CA ARG A 19 20.03 6.55 -5.22
C ARG A 19 19.47 6.92 -6.60
N LEU A 20 20.25 7.60 -7.43
CA LEU A 20 19.81 8.13 -8.72
C LEU A 20 19.16 7.11 -9.66
N PRO A 21 19.69 5.89 -9.87
CA PRO A 21 19.08 4.93 -10.80
C PRO A 21 17.71 4.44 -10.34
N LEU A 22 17.49 4.31 -9.03
CA LEU A 22 16.21 3.82 -8.49
C LEU A 22 15.10 4.87 -8.60
N THR A 23 15.39 6.13 -8.32
CA THR A 23 14.42 7.23 -8.45
C THR A 23 14.00 7.46 -9.90
N ALA A 24 14.91 7.26 -10.85
CA ALA A 24 14.60 7.33 -12.27
C ALA A 24 13.65 6.20 -12.70
N THR A 25 13.88 4.97 -12.22
CA THR A 25 13.03 3.81 -12.51
C THR A 25 11.65 3.96 -11.88
N GLU A 26 11.58 4.47 -10.65
CA GLU A 26 10.34 4.75 -9.94
C GLU A 26 9.46 5.76 -10.70
N ARG A 27 10.08 6.82 -11.22
CA ARG A 27 9.39 7.85 -12.01
C ARG A 27 8.84 7.30 -13.33
N VAL A 28 9.58 6.44 -14.02
CA VAL A 28 9.15 5.79 -15.26
C VAL A 28 7.96 4.86 -15.01
N LEU A 29 7.93 4.17 -13.86
CA LEU A 29 6.84 3.27 -13.49
C LEU A 29 5.62 4.00 -12.90
N ARG A 30 5.62 5.33 -12.86
CA ARG A 30 4.55 6.17 -12.27
C ARG A 30 4.17 5.78 -10.84
N LYS A 31 5.13 5.30 -10.07
CA LYS A 31 4.94 4.97 -8.66
C LYS A 31 5.21 6.19 -7.80
N THR A 32 4.52 6.27 -6.67
CA THR A 32 4.68 7.36 -5.70
C THR A 32 6.11 7.41 -5.19
N GLU A 33 6.78 8.55 -5.32
CA GLU A 33 8.16 8.71 -4.86
C GLU A 33 8.30 8.33 -3.38
N GLY A 34 9.24 7.47 -3.08
CA GLY A 34 9.58 7.09 -1.70
C GLY A 34 8.71 5.99 -1.08
N THR A 35 7.70 5.45 -1.79
CA THR A 35 6.84 4.36 -1.29
C THR A 35 7.10 3.01 -1.93
N TRP A 36 7.87 2.99 -3.03
CA TRP A 36 8.22 1.73 -3.66
C TRP A 36 9.20 0.92 -2.80
N ALA A 37 8.92 -0.36 -2.60
CA ALA A 37 9.69 -1.22 -1.70
C ALA A 37 11.21 -1.21 -1.92
N PRO A 38 11.76 -1.24 -3.16
CA PRO A 38 13.19 -1.11 -3.40
C PRO A 38 13.77 0.25 -2.96
N THR A 39 13.05 1.35 -3.15
CA THR A 39 13.47 2.68 -2.70
C THR A 39 13.57 2.74 -1.18
N ILE A 40 12.56 2.21 -0.48
CA ILE A 40 12.55 2.15 0.99
C ILE A 40 13.72 1.30 1.50
N ALA A 41 14.01 0.18 0.84
CA ALA A 41 15.14 -0.69 1.22
C ALA A 41 16.50 0.03 1.07
N VAL A 42 16.71 0.78 -0.01
CA VAL A 42 17.91 1.57 -0.24
C VAL A 42 18.02 2.70 0.77
N ASP A 43 16.92 3.42 1.05
CA ASP A 43 16.91 4.48 2.05
C ASP A 43 17.27 3.95 3.45
N ARG A 44 16.76 2.77 3.81
CA ARG A 44 17.11 2.11 5.08
C ARG A 44 18.59 1.72 5.15
N LEU A 45 19.14 1.21 4.04
CA LEU A 45 20.57 0.90 3.97
C LEU A 45 21.41 2.17 4.11
N GLN A 46 21.04 3.26 3.42
CA GLN A 46 21.71 4.55 3.54
C GLN A 46 21.69 5.09 4.96
N ALA A 47 20.54 5.02 5.66
CA ALA A 47 20.43 5.46 7.04
C ALA A 47 21.35 4.66 7.96
N ARG A 48 21.45 3.33 7.77
CA ARG A 48 22.39 2.48 8.52
C ARG A 48 23.83 2.82 8.25
N VAL A 49 24.21 3.05 6.98
CA VAL A 49 25.58 3.46 6.63
C VAL A 49 25.92 4.82 7.24
N LYS A 50 24.99 5.78 7.24
CA LYS A 50 25.15 7.06 7.94
C LYS A 50 25.38 6.89 9.44
N GLU A 51 24.59 6.03 10.09
CA GLU A 51 24.71 5.76 11.53
C GLU A 51 26.07 5.16 11.87
N LEU A 52 26.52 4.15 11.11
CA LEU A 52 27.82 3.55 11.28
C LEU A 52 28.98 4.54 11.02
N ALA A 53 28.87 5.33 9.96
CA ALA A 53 29.86 6.37 9.65
C ALA A 53 29.90 7.46 10.73
N GLY A 54 28.72 7.90 11.22
CA GLY A 54 28.61 8.86 12.32
C GLY A 54 29.25 8.36 13.60
N THR A 55 29.03 7.08 13.92
CA THR A 55 29.66 6.45 15.10
C THR A 55 31.17 6.35 14.96
N ALA A 56 31.66 5.93 13.78
CA ALA A 56 33.10 5.80 13.52
C ALA A 56 33.82 7.16 13.52
N LEU A 57 33.16 8.21 13.03
CA LEU A 57 33.66 9.58 12.98
C LEU A 57 33.42 10.37 14.28
N ARG A 58 32.71 9.78 15.25
CA ARG A 58 32.23 10.44 16.46
C ARG A 58 31.44 11.72 16.15
N ASP A 59 30.62 11.68 15.09
CA ASP A 59 29.75 12.76 14.65
C ASP A 59 28.32 12.51 15.11
N ASP A 60 27.96 13.02 16.27
CA ASP A 60 26.64 12.85 16.88
C ASP A 60 25.52 13.43 16.01
N ALA A 61 25.78 14.47 15.24
CA ALA A 61 24.80 15.06 14.34
C ALA A 61 24.45 14.13 13.17
N LEU A 62 25.45 13.41 12.63
CA LEU A 62 25.24 12.42 11.58
C LEU A 62 24.48 11.20 12.10
N VAL A 63 24.74 10.78 13.33
CA VAL A 63 23.99 9.70 13.99
C VAL A 63 22.55 10.09 14.24
N ALA A 64 22.31 11.32 14.73
CA ALA A 64 20.96 11.83 14.96
C ALA A 64 20.14 11.93 13.65
N ASP A 65 20.74 12.41 12.57
CA ASP A 65 20.12 12.49 11.25
C ASP A 65 19.73 11.08 10.71
N ALA A 66 20.62 10.10 10.85
CA ALA A 66 20.36 8.71 10.47
C ALA A 66 19.19 8.11 11.26
N ARG A 67 19.07 8.38 12.55
CA ARG A 67 17.96 7.91 13.39
C ARG A 67 16.63 8.54 13.00
N LEU A 68 16.61 9.84 12.71
CA LEU A 68 15.41 10.53 12.19
C LEU A 68 14.98 9.96 10.84
N GLN A 69 15.92 9.69 9.95
CA GLN A 69 15.64 9.07 8.67
C GLN A 69 15.05 7.67 8.83
N ASN A 70 15.58 6.84 9.71
CA ASN A 70 15.04 5.52 10.02
C ASN A 70 13.61 5.60 10.58
N ALA A 71 13.34 6.52 11.51
CA ALA A 71 12.00 6.71 12.08
C ALA A 71 10.98 7.11 10.98
N ALA A 72 11.35 8.03 10.09
CA ALA A 72 10.50 8.43 8.97
C ALA A 72 10.22 7.28 7.99
N LEU A 73 11.20 6.40 7.76
CA LEU A 73 11.02 5.20 6.93
C LEU A 73 10.08 4.19 7.59
N ASP A 74 10.17 4.00 8.90
CA ASP A 74 9.27 3.11 9.64
C ASP A 74 7.82 3.62 9.61
N GLU A 75 7.59 4.92 9.71
CA GLU A 75 6.27 5.52 9.56
C GLU A 75 5.71 5.31 8.14
N ARG A 76 6.52 5.51 7.11
CA ARG A 76 6.10 5.23 5.72
C ARG A 76 5.71 3.78 5.49
N LEU A 77 6.47 2.84 6.04
CA LEU A 77 6.14 1.41 5.94
C LEU A 77 4.81 1.09 6.62
N ARG A 78 4.58 1.65 7.83
CA ARG A 78 3.29 1.49 8.52
C ARG A 78 2.13 2.06 7.71
N ALA A 79 2.29 3.24 7.14
CA ALA A 79 1.26 3.85 6.30
C ALA A 79 0.91 2.96 5.09
N VAL A 80 1.90 2.39 4.40
CA VAL A 80 1.69 1.46 3.28
C VAL A 80 0.98 0.19 3.73
N GLU A 81 1.34 -0.36 4.89
CA GLU A 81 0.67 -1.54 5.46
C GLU A 81 -0.78 -1.25 5.84
N GLU A 82 -1.06 -0.09 6.43
CA GLU A 82 -2.41 0.33 6.79
C GLU A 82 -3.27 0.57 5.56
N GLU A 83 -2.72 1.18 4.51
CA GLU A 83 -3.40 1.38 3.24
C GLU A 83 -3.76 0.03 2.59
N ALA A 84 -2.83 -0.90 2.54
CA ALA A 84 -3.08 -2.25 2.02
C ALA A 84 -4.15 -3.00 2.81
N ARG A 85 -4.16 -2.87 4.15
CA ARG A 85 -5.23 -3.44 5.00
C ARG A 85 -6.58 -2.78 4.75
N ALA A 86 -6.60 -1.46 4.60
CA ALA A 86 -7.84 -0.74 4.31
C ALA A 86 -8.42 -1.14 2.95
N GLU A 87 -7.57 -1.35 1.94
CA GLU A 87 -7.98 -1.86 0.63
C GLU A 87 -8.57 -3.27 0.73
N GLN A 88 -7.93 -4.20 1.42
CA GLN A 88 -8.46 -5.54 1.67
C GLN A 88 -9.83 -5.54 2.37
N ILE A 89 -10.02 -4.64 3.34
CA ILE A 89 -11.32 -4.49 4.03
C ILE A 89 -12.39 -3.99 3.07
N ARG A 90 -12.07 -3.03 2.21
CA ARG A 90 -12.99 -2.52 1.18
C ARG A 90 -13.38 -3.60 0.19
N ASP A 91 -12.42 -4.33 -0.35
CA ASP A 91 -12.66 -5.43 -1.28
C ASP A 91 -13.58 -6.50 -0.68
N THR A 92 -13.30 -6.89 0.56
CA THR A 92 -14.14 -7.86 1.29
C THR A 92 -15.56 -7.34 1.52
N ALA A 93 -15.72 -6.04 1.82
CA ALA A 93 -17.04 -5.42 2.00
C ALA A 93 -17.81 -5.36 0.67
N ASP A 94 -17.13 -5.02 -0.42
CA ASP A 94 -17.73 -4.97 -1.77
C ASP A 94 -18.15 -6.36 -2.25
N GLU A 95 -17.34 -7.39 -2.01
CA GLU A 95 -17.70 -8.78 -2.30
C GLU A 95 -18.96 -9.21 -1.54
N ARG A 96 -19.06 -8.91 -0.24
CA ARG A 96 -20.26 -9.21 0.57
C ARG A 96 -21.48 -8.49 0.05
N LEU A 97 -21.37 -7.20 -0.23
CA LEU A 97 -22.46 -6.40 -0.76
C LEU A 97 -22.95 -6.95 -2.12
N ASN A 98 -22.06 -7.34 -2.99
CA ASN A 98 -22.39 -7.93 -4.27
C ASN A 98 -23.08 -9.30 -4.13
N ALA A 99 -22.61 -10.13 -3.20
CA ALA A 99 -23.26 -11.40 -2.88
C ALA A 99 -24.67 -11.22 -2.30
N GLU A 100 -24.88 -10.27 -1.40
CA GLU A 100 -26.18 -9.94 -0.85
C GLU A 100 -27.16 -9.43 -1.93
N ARG A 101 -26.70 -8.54 -2.80
CA ARG A 101 -27.50 -8.05 -3.94
C ARG A 101 -27.89 -9.18 -4.90
N ALA A 102 -26.96 -10.07 -5.20
CA ALA A 102 -27.23 -11.24 -6.05
C ALA A 102 -28.27 -12.17 -5.40
N ALA A 103 -28.13 -12.44 -4.09
CA ALA A 103 -29.08 -13.24 -3.33
C ALA A 103 -30.48 -12.62 -3.28
N ALA A 104 -30.58 -11.30 -3.03
CA ALA A 104 -31.85 -10.58 -3.05
C ALA A 104 -32.53 -10.66 -4.44
N THR A 105 -31.77 -10.42 -5.51
CA THR A 105 -32.28 -10.53 -6.88
C THR A 105 -32.77 -11.96 -7.20
N ALA A 106 -32.04 -12.98 -6.76
CA ALA A 106 -32.46 -14.36 -6.94
C ALA A 106 -33.74 -14.69 -6.17
N ALA A 107 -33.88 -14.20 -4.93
CA ALA A 107 -35.08 -14.36 -4.12
C ALA A 107 -36.31 -13.68 -4.77
N GLU A 108 -36.15 -12.47 -5.27
CA GLU A 108 -37.23 -11.77 -6.01
C GLU A 108 -37.69 -12.55 -7.26
N ARG A 109 -36.73 -13.08 -8.04
CA ARG A 109 -37.07 -13.91 -9.21
C ARG A 109 -37.84 -15.15 -8.82
N GLN A 110 -37.47 -15.81 -7.72
CA GLN A 110 -38.18 -16.98 -7.23
C GLN A 110 -39.59 -16.65 -6.78
N VAL A 111 -39.81 -15.53 -6.08
CA VAL A 111 -41.12 -15.09 -5.66
C VAL A 111 -42.01 -14.79 -6.86
N LYS A 112 -41.50 -14.07 -7.86
CA LYS A 112 -42.24 -13.79 -9.10
C LYS A 112 -42.60 -15.08 -9.85
N ALA A 113 -41.67 -15.99 -10.04
CA ALA A 113 -41.92 -17.26 -10.70
C ALA A 113 -43.00 -18.11 -9.97
N ARG A 114 -42.98 -18.11 -8.63
CA ARG A 114 -44.01 -18.80 -7.83
C ARG A 114 -45.40 -18.12 -7.95
N ALA A 115 -45.43 -16.78 -8.03
CA ALA A 115 -46.68 -16.06 -8.25
C ALA A 115 -47.27 -16.39 -9.62
N GLU A 116 -46.48 -16.33 -10.68
CA GLU A 116 -46.92 -16.68 -12.03
C GLU A 116 -47.40 -18.13 -12.15
N GLN A 117 -46.72 -19.08 -11.51
CA GLN A 117 -47.19 -20.50 -11.47
C GLN A 117 -48.52 -20.64 -10.75
N ARG A 118 -48.77 -19.89 -9.68
CA ARG A 118 -50.06 -19.93 -8.98
C ARG A 118 -51.15 -19.34 -9.82
N GLU A 119 -50.90 -18.22 -10.51
CA GLU A 119 -51.88 -17.61 -11.41
C GLU A 119 -52.26 -18.57 -12.56
N GLN A 120 -51.27 -19.18 -13.22
CA GLN A 120 -51.53 -20.17 -14.25
C GLN A 120 -52.30 -21.40 -13.73
N ALA A 121 -51.99 -21.86 -12.53
CA ALA A 121 -52.71 -23.00 -11.96
C ALA A 121 -54.18 -22.63 -11.63
N VAL A 122 -54.47 -21.40 -11.21
CA VAL A 122 -55.82 -20.92 -10.98
C VAL A 122 -56.60 -20.78 -12.31
N GLU A 123 -55.98 -20.23 -13.33
CA GLU A 123 -56.56 -20.13 -14.69
C GLU A 123 -56.93 -21.51 -15.25
N GLN A 124 -55.98 -22.45 -15.23
CA GLN A 124 -56.23 -23.81 -15.68
C GLN A 124 -57.34 -24.52 -14.90
N ALA A 125 -57.43 -24.29 -13.60
CA ALA A 125 -58.52 -24.84 -12.76
C ALA A 125 -59.89 -24.17 -13.04
N ALA A 126 -59.90 -22.92 -13.50
CA ALA A 126 -61.13 -22.24 -13.93
C ALA A 126 -61.63 -22.72 -15.29
N GLU A 127 -60.73 -22.99 -16.25
CA GLU A 127 -61.08 -23.47 -17.57
C GLU A 127 -61.54 -24.95 -17.56
N ALA A 128 -61.12 -25.75 -16.59
CA ALA A 128 -61.51 -27.15 -16.45
C ALA A 128 -62.90 -27.39 -15.83
N LYS A 129 -63.60 -26.34 -15.47
CA LYS A 129 -64.95 -26.40 -14.90
C LYS A 129 -66.03 -26.03 -15.93
#